data_c534310306722af01d0f715a5e469865
#
_entry.id   c534310306722af01d0f715a5e469865
#
_cell.length_a   1.000
_cell.length_b   1.000
_cell.length_c   1.000
_cell.angle_alpha   90.00
_cell.angle_beta   90.00
_cell.angle_gamma   90.00
#
_symmetry.space_group_name_H-M   'P 1'
#
loop_
_entity.id
_entity.type
_entity.pdbx_description
1 polymer ?
#
loop_
_entity_poly.entity_id
_entity_poly.type
_entity_poly.pdbx_seq_one_letter_code
_entity_poly.pdbx_strand_id
1 'polypeptide(L)'
;MQDRWKASVRLASFLALALVLQSIRLVVPLPGPVNMFFIGSLLNAVMILSIWQTRSYRACIIGLILPMGAFLQGQLPLVFLIPVIGLGNACFMAWVYRFRRSRAALFAGPLVKAGILYGGTNIVLAIVALPDVVGQTLSFMMSWPQIVTGCVGIVLAGIVWRRL
;
A
#
# COMPACT_ATOMS: atom_id res chain seq x y z
N MET A 1 -25.62 -9.66 -14.05
CA MET A 1 -24.94 -8.51 -14.63
C MET A 1 -24.81 -7.34 -13.62
N GLN A 2 -25.86 -7.01 -12.90
CA GLN A 2 -25.93 -5.90 -11.93
C GLN A 2 -24.89 -5.99 -10.77
N ASP A 3 -24.60 -7.19 -10.26
CA ASP A 3 -23.66 -7.33 -9.13
C ASP A 3 -22.19 -7.13 -9.53
N ARG A 4 -21.85 -7.48 -10.78
CA ARG A 4 -20.50 -7.21 -11.32
C ARG A 4 -20.26 -5.73 -11.51
N TRP A 5 -21.25 -4.99 -11.98
CA TRP A 5 -21.19 -3.54 -12.14
C TRP A 5 -21.01 -2.84 -10.78
N LYS A 6 -21.81 -3.18 -9.78
CA LYS A 6 -21.70 -2.63 -8.43
C LYS A 6 -20.32 -2.88 -7.81
N ALA A 7 -19.76 -4.08 -8.01
CA ALA A 7 -18.42 -4.40 -7.54
C ALA A 7 -17.34 -3.55 -8.24
N SER A 8 -17.45 -3.33 -9.54
CA SER A 8 -16.51 -2.50 -10.30
C SER A 8 -16.57 -1.03 -9.87
N VAL A 9 -17.76 -0.48 -9.66
CA VAL A 9 -17.96 0.90 -9.17
C VAL A 9 -17.33 1.06 -7.79
N ARG A 10 -17.53 0.11 -6.87
CA ARG A 10 -16.90 0.15 -5.55
C ARG A 10 -15.37 0.14 -5.63
N LEU A 11 -14.80 -0.71 -6.49
CA LEU A 11 -13.34 -0.75 -6.70
C LEU A 11 -12.82 0.56 -7.25
N ALA A 12 -13.52 1.15 -8.23
CA ALA A 12 -13.15 2.44 -8.80
C ALA A 12 -13.20 3.56 -7.75
N SER A 13 -14.23 3.56 -6.88
CA SER A 13 -14.35 4.54 -5.79
C SER A 13 -13.21 4.41 -4.76
N PHE A 14 -12.82 3.17 -4.39
CA PHE A 14 -11.67 2.97 -3.50
C PHE A 14 -10.35 3.36 -4.14
N LEU A 15 -10.17 3.07 -5.43
CA LEU A 15 -8.99 3.50 -6.17
C LEU A 15 -8.91 5.03 -6.25
N ALA A 16 -10.01 5.70 -6.59
CA ALA A 16 -10.07 7.15 -6.63
C ALA A 16 -9.76 7.76 -5.25
N LEU A 17 -10.36 7.23 -4.18
CA LEU A 17 -10.07 7.66 -2.81
C LEU A 17 -8.59 7.49 -2.47
N ALA A 18 -8.00 6.35 -2.82
CA ALA A 18 -6.58 6.09 -2.56
C ALA A 18 -5.67 7.06 -3.31
N LEU A 19 -5.96 7.35 -4.59
CA LEU A 19 -5.20 8.31 -5.39
C LEU A 19 -5.34 9.74 -4.85
N VAL A 20 -6.54 10.15 -4.41
CA VAL A 20 -6.75 11.45 -3.76
C VAL A 20 -5.96 11.57 -2.47
N LEU A 21 -6.01 10.55 -1.58
CA LEU A 21 -5.21 10.53 -0.36
C LEU A 21 -3.71 10.58 -0.65
N GLN A 22 -3.27 9.86 -1.68
CA GLN A 22 -1.87 9.89 -2.12
C GLN A 22 -1.45 11.29 -2.61
N SER A 23 -2.34 12.02 -3.29
CA SER A 23 -2.09 13.37 -3.79
C SER A 23 -2.00 14.43 -2.68
N ILE A 24 -2.45 14.15 -1.45
CA ILE A 24 -2.29 15.05 -0.30
C ILE A 24 -0.81 15.42 -0.10
N ARG A 25 0.11 14.50 -0.38
CA ARG A 25 1.56 14.75 -0.30
C ARG A 25 2.04 15.91 -1.16
N LEU A 26 1.33 16.21 -2.25
CA LEU A 26 1.70 17.29 -3.19
C LEU A 26 1.24 18.66 -2.66
N VAL A 27 0.20 18.67 -1.84
CA VAL A 27 -0.46 19.91 -1.37
C VAL A 27 -0.02 20.29 0.04
N VAL A 28 0.18 19.28 0.90
CA VAL A 28 0.52 19.49 2.31
C VAL A 28 2.01 19.21 2.53
N PRO A 29 2.83 20.24 2.80
CA PRO A 29 4.28 20.10 2.99
C PRO A 29 4.58 19.53 4.39
N LEU A 30 4.27 18.25 4.61
CA LEU A 30 4.64 17.55 5.84
C LEU A 30 6.10 17.06 5.77
N PRO A 31 6.82 17.02 6.91
CA PRO A 31 8.14 16.38 6.96
C PRO A 31 8.07 14.96 6.41
N GLY A 32 9.11 14.55 5.64
CA GLY A 32 9.12 13.26 4.93
C GLY A 32 8.71 12.04 5.76
N PRO A 33 9.25 11.83 6.98
CA PRO A 33 8.83 10.71 7.82
C PRO A 33 7.36 10.79 8.24
N VAL A 34 6.87 11.97 8.67
CA VAL A 34 5.48 12.17 9.06
C VAL A 34 4.54 11.85 7.90
N ASN A 35 4.87 12.36 6.72
CA ASN A 35 4.12 12.13 5.50
C ASN A 35 4.07 10.63 5.15
N MET A 36 5.20 9.94 5.26
CA MET A 36 5.29 8.50 5.00
C MET A 36 4.39 7.70 5.94
N PHE A 37 4.45 7.94 7.25
CA PHE A 37 3.66 7.21 8.23
C PHE A 37 2.16 7.54 8.10
N PHE A 38 1.80 8.80 7.96
CA PHE A 38 0.42 9.26 7.89
C PHE A 38 -0.26 8.75 6.60
N ILE A 39 0.25 9.14 5.45
CA ILE A 39 -0.35 8.75 4.16
C ILE A 39 -0.22 7.25 3.93
N GLY A 40 0.92 6.64 4.27
CA GLY A 40 1.10 5.19 4.15
C GLY A 40 0.07 4.40 4.96
N SER A 41 -0.25 4.84 6.18
CA SER A 41 -1.28 4.20 7.02
C SER A 41 -2.67 4.34 6.43
N LEU A 42 -3.03 5.53 5.92
CA LEU A 42 -4.31 5.77 5.27
C LEU A 42 -4.48 4.92 4.00
N LEU A 43 -3.45 4.85 3.16
CA LEU A 43 -3.47 4.01 1.96
C LEU A 43 -3.61 2.53 2.30
N ASN A 44 -2.90 2.03 3.31
CA ASN A 44 -3.07 0.66 3.78
C ASN A 44 -4.50 0.43 4.30
N ALA A 45 -5.10 1.38 5.05
CA ALA A 45 -6.48 1.27 5.52
C ALA A 45 -7.48 1.19 4.35
N VAL A 46 -7.33 2.03 3.32
CA VAL A 46 -8.19 2.00 2.13
C VAL A 46 -8.06 0.68 1.38
N MET A 47 -6.85 0.15 1.21
CA MET A 47 -6.62 -1.16 0.61
C MET A 47 -7.33 -2.27 1.38
N ILE A 48 -7.25 -2.27 2.72
CA ILE A 48 -7.92 -3.26 3.57
C ILE A 48 -9.44 -3.14 3.47
N LEU A 49 -9.98 -1.91 3.56
CA LEU A 49 -11.42 -1.66 3.45
C LEU A 49 -11.96 -2.12 2.09
N SER A 50 -11.21 -1.90 1.01
CA SER A 50 -11.60 -2.36 -0.32
C SER A 50 -11.74 -3.88 -0.38
N ILE A 51 -10.84 -4.64 0.26
CA ILE A 51 -10.91 -6.10 0.38
C ILE A 51 -12.13 -6.53 1.22
N TRP A 52 -12.35 -5.89 2.36
CA TRP A 52 -13.45 -6.25 3.24
C TRP A 52 -14.82 -5.99 2.62
N GLN A 53 -14.96 -4.89 1.88
CA GLN A 53 -16.22 -4.50 1.26
C GLN A 53 -16.51 -5.28 -0.01
N THR A 54 -15.50 -5.53 -0.85
CA THR A 54 -15.70 -6.26 -2.11
C THR A 54 -15.67 -7.77 -1.94
N ARG A 55 -15.04 -8.25 -0.86
CA ARG A 55 -14.80 -9.68 -0.58
C ARG A 55 -14.21 -10.43 -1.78
N SER A 56 -13.31 -9.79 -2.52
CA SER A 56 -12.75 -10.31 -3.76
C SER A 56 -11.27 -9.99 -3.92
N TYR A 57 -10.50 -10.92 -4.47
CA TYR A 57 -9.11 -10.69 -4.89
C TYR A 57 -8.98 -9.60 -5.97
N ARG A 58 -10.07 -9.24 -6.67
CA ARG A 58 -10.05 -8.15 -7.66
C ARG A 58 -9.61 -6.82 -7.05
N ALA A 59 -9.82 -6.62 -5.74
CA ALA A 59 -9.35 -5.42 -5.06
C ALA A 59 -7.82 -5.28 -5.06
N CYS A 60 -7.05 -6.37 -5.22
CA CYS A 60 -5.60 -6.33 -5.30
C CYS A 60 -5.09 -5.44 -6.46
N ILE A 61 -5.94 -5.19 -7.47
CA ILE A 61 -5.61 -4.27 -8.56
C ILE A 61 -5.33 -2.84 -8.04
N ILE A 62 -5.96 -2.43 -6.95
CA ILE A 62 -5.69 -1.14 -6.32
C ILE A 62 -4.23 -1.07 -5.86
N GLY A 63 -3.75 -2.12 -5.20
CA GLY A 63 -2.36 -2.22 -4.75
C GLY A 63 -1.34 -2.19 -5.89
N LEU A 64 -1.71 -2.73 -7.06
CA LEU A 64 -0.87 -2.70 -8.27
C LEU A 64 -0.83 -1.33 -8.94
N ILE A 65 -1.95 -0.60 -8.95
CA ILE A 65 -2.05 0.72 -9.61
C ILE A 65 -1.44 1.84 -8.76
N LEU A 66 -1.54 1.77 -7.43
CA LEU A 66 -1.05 2.83 -6.54
C LEU A 66 0.40 3.25 -6.77
N PRO A 67 1.39 2.35 -6.96
CA PRO A 67 2.76 2.77 -7.21
C PRO A 67 2.94 3.45 -8.57
N MET A 68 2.09 3.16 -9.56
CA MET A 68 2.08 3.90 -10.82
C MET A 68 1.64 5.35 -10.58
N GLY A 69 0.59 5.55 -9.79
CA GLY A 69 0.17 6.90 -9.36
C GLY A 69 1.27 7.63 -8.59
N ALA A 70 1.98 6.94 -7.68
CA ALA A 70 3.11 7.52 -6.94
C ALA A 70 4.25 7.96 -7.87
N PHE A 71 4.56 7.17 -8.88
CA PHE A 71 5.58 7.51 -9.87
C PHE A 71 5.17 8.73 -10.71
N LEU A 72 3.94 8.76 -11.22
CA LEU A 72 3.41 9.89 -11.99
C LEU A 72 3.34 11.18 -11.17
N GLN A 73 3.19 11.09 -9.86
CA GLN A 73 3.19 12.21 -8.93
C GLN A 73 4.62 12.62 -8.47
N GLY A 74 5.68 12.02 -9.03
CA GLY A 74 7.06 12.31 -8.65
C GLY A 74 7.46 11.85 -7.25
N GLN A 75 6.65 11.00 -6.61
CA GLN A 75 6.89 10.51 -5.24
C GLN A 75 7.77 9.26 -5.21
N LEU A 76 7.92 8.60 -6.33
CA LEU A 76 8.73 7.39 -6.50
C LEU A 76 9.88 7.69 -7.47
N PRO A 77 11.15 7.65 -6.99
CA PRO A 77 12.28 8.09 -7.81
C PRO A 77 12.66 7.11 -8.92
N LEU A 78 12.30 5.84 -8.77
CA LEU A 78 12.70 4.77 -9.70
C LEU A 78 11.48 4.02 -10.25
N VAL A 79 11.36 3.95 -11.55
CA VAL A 79 10.33 3.18 -12.25
C VAL A 79 10.39 1.68 -11.90
N PHE A 80 11.58 1.15 -11.68
CA PHE A 80 11.81 -0.26 -11.32
C PHE A 80 11.21 -0.66 -9.96
N LEU A 81 10.90 0.32 -9.10
CA LEU A 81 10.21 0.06 -7.83
C LEU A 81 8.69 -0.12 -8.00
N ILE A 82 8.11 0.28 -9.12
CA ILE A 82 6.67 0.12 -9.39
C ILE A 82 6.25 -1.35 -9.24
N PRO A 83 6.86 -2.32 -9.94
CA PRO A 83 6.47 -3.72 -9.81
C PRO A 83 6.73 -4.27 -8.40
N VAL A 84 7.80 -3.86 -7.75
CA VAL A 84 8.15 -4.31 -6.38
C VAL A 84 7.06 -3.86 -5.38
N ILE A 85 6.72 -2.57 -5.41
CA ILE A 85 5.71 -2.01 -4.49
C ILE A 85 4.32 -2.56 -4.84
N GLY A 86 4.01 -2.67 -6.13
CA GLY A 86 2.75 -3.26 -6.59
C GLY A 86 2.57 -4.69 -6.10
N LEU A 87 3.60 -5.52 -6.24
CA LEU A 87 3.59 -6.90 -5.76
C LEU A 87 3.45 -6.97 -4.23
N GLY A 88 4.22 -6.18 -3.49
CA GLY A 88 4.13 -6.11 -2.03
C GLY A 88 2.73 -5.72 -1.54
N ASN A 89 2.12 -4.71 -2.17
CA ASN A 89 0.75 -4.29 -1.86
C ASN A 89 -0.27 -5.38 -2.23
N ALA A 90 -0.15 -5.98 -3.42
CA ALA A 90 -1.07 -7.04 -3.86
C ALA A 90 -0.99 -8.28 -2.97
N CYS A 91 0.21 -8.70 -2.57
CA CYS A 91 0.41 -9.80 -1.62
C CYS A 91 -0.18 -9.48 -0.25
N PHE A 92 0.01 -8.25 0.25
CA PHE A 92 -0.61 -7.79 1.49
C PHE A 92 -2.13 -7.85 1.42
N MET A 93 -2.73 -7.36 0.34
CA MET A 93 -4.17 -7.39 0.14
C MET A 93 -4.71 -8.82 0.02
N ALA A 94 -4.00 -9.69 -0.70
CA ALA A 94 -4.34 -11.11 -0.80
C ALA A 94 -4.27 -11.81 0.56
N TRP A 95 -3.26 -11.48 1.37
CA TRP A 95 -3.13 -11.95 2.74
C TRP A 95 -4.31 -11.53 3.60
N VAL A 96 -4.68 -10.24 3.56
CA VAL A 96 -5.86 -9.70 4.28
C VAL A 96 -7.13 -10.42 3.84
N TYR A 97 -7.31 -10.71 2.57
CA TYR A 97 -8.46 -11.47 2.08
C TYR A 97 -8.49 -12.89 2.64
N ARG A 98 -7.35 -13.57 2.62
CA ARG A 98 -7.24 -14.98 3.06
C ARG A 98 -7.46 -15.14 4.56
N PHE A 99 -6.92 -14.21 5.35
CA PHE A 99 -6.89 -14.30 6.81
C PHE A 99 -7.83 -13.31 7.51
N ARG A 100 -8.82 -12.76 6.81
CA ARG A 100 -9.76 -11.75 7.33
C ARG A 100 -10.52 -12.15 8.61
N ARG A 101 -10.59 -13.45 8.92
CA ARG A 101 -11.27 -13.98 10.12
C ARG A 101 -10.36 -14.09 11.33
N SER A 102 -9.04 -14.07 11.15
CA SER A 102 -8.06 -14.23 12.23
C SER A 102 -7.33 -12.90 12.46
N ARG A 103 -7.59 -12.27 13.61
CA ARG A 103 -6.94 -11.00 13.98
C ARG A 103 -5.41 -11.14 14.04
N ALA A 104 -4.91 -12.20 14.69
CA ALA A 104 -3.47 -12.42 14.79
C ALA A 104 -2.81 -12.60 13.42
N ALA A 105 -3.43 -13.39 12.53
CA ALA A 105 -2.91 -13.59 11.18
C ALA A 105 -2.96 -12.32 10.32
N LEU A 106 -3.93 -11.40 10.54
CA LEU A 106 -3.96 -10.13 9.83
C LEU A 106 -2.68 -9.30 10.08
N PHE A 107 -2.20 -9.26 11.33
CA PHE A 107 -1.00 -8.51 11.69
C PHE A 107 0.32 -9.13 11.17
N ALA A 108 0.29 -10.35 10.66
CA ALA A 108 1.42 -10.92 9.92
C ALA A 108 1.51 -10.39 8.47
N GLY A 109 0.42 -9.88 7.91
CA GLY A 109 0.39 -9.33 6.55
C GLY A 109 1.40 -8.20 6.30
N PRO A 110 1.50 -7.18 7.18
CA PRO A 110 2.52 -6.13 7.07
C PRO A 110 3.96 -6.66 7.06
N LEU A 111 4.26 -7.75 7.78
CA LEU A 111 5.58 -8.39 7.76
C LEU A 111 5.89 -8.98 6.38
N VAL A 112 4.92 -9.70 5.80
CA VAL A 112 5.05 -10.25 4.44
C VAL A 112 5.27 -9.14 3.43
N LYS A 113 4.48 -8.05 3.51
CA LYS A 113 4.65 -6.87 2.66
C LYS A 113 6.04 -6.27 2.80
N ALA A 114 6.48 -6.00 4.02
CA ALA A 114 7.79 -5.40 4.29
C ALA A 114 8.93 -6.28 3.77
N GLY A 115 8.84 -7.61 3.92
CA GLY A 115 9.82 -8.56 3.39
C GLY A 115 9.94 -8.47 1.86
N ILE A 116 8.80 -8.44 1.15
CA ILE A 116 8.79 -8.30 -0.32
C ILE A 116 9.35 -6.95 -0.74
N LEU A 117 8.95 -5.86 -0.07
CA LEU A 117 9.41 -4.52 -0.40
C LEU A 117 10.91 -4.36 -0.15
N TYR A 118 11.39 -4.79 1.02
CA TYR A 118 12.80 -4.71 1.37
C TYR A 118 13.67 -5.57 0.45
N GLY A 119 13.32 -6.85 0.27
CA GLY A 119 14.05 -7.75 -0.58
C GLY A 119 14.06 -7.30 -2.03
N GLY A 120 12.89 -6.95 -2.59
CA GLY A 120 12.76 -6.47 -3.96
C GLY A 120 13.49 -5.15 -4.19
N THR A 121 13.45 -4.22 -3.22
CA THR A 121 14.20 -2.95 -3.32
C THR A 121 15.70 -3.19 -3.34
N ASN A 122 16.23 -4.05 -2.47
CA ASN A 122 17.67 -4.35 -2.48
C ASN A 122 18.13 -5.04 -3.77
N ILE A 123 17.29 -5.89 -4.38
CA ILE A 123 17.56 -6.46 -5.71
C ILE A 123 17.64 -5.34 -6.77
N VAL A 124 16.69 -4.41 -6.77
CA VAL A 124 16.71 -3.27 -7.70
C VAL A 124 17.96 -2.41 -7.49
N LEU A 125 18.32 -2.12 -6.23
CA LEU A 125 19.51 -1.32 -5.90
C LEU A 125 20.83 -2.01 -6.28
N ALA A 126 20.87 -3.33 -6.29
CA ALA A 126 22.04 -4.08 -6.76
C ALA A 126 22.25 -3.98 -8.29
N ILE A 127 21.16 -3.70 -9.03
CA ILE A 127 21.22 -3.59 -10.50
C ILE A 127 21.39 -2.12 -10.93
N VAL A 128 20.78 -1.18 -10.18
CA VAL A 128 20.80 0.25 -10.51
C VAL A 128 21.81 0.94 -9.62
N ALA A 129 22.89 1.46 -10.21
CA ALA A 129 23.88 2.24 -9.49
C ALA A 129 23.29 3.57 -9.03
N LEU A 130 23.08 3.72 -7.73
CA LEU A 130 22.60 4.95 -7.09
C LEU A 130 23.61 5.44 -6.07
N PRO A 131 23.61 6.75 -5.75
CA PRO A 131 24.37 7.26 -4.60
C PRO A 131 23.96 6.52 -3.32
N ASP A 132 24.93 6.17 -2.49
CA ASP A 132 24.73 5.37 -1.27
C ASP A 132 23.63 5.92 -0.36
N VAL A 133 23.57 7.24 -0.19
CA VAL A 133 22.58 7.93 0.64
C VAL A 133 21.15 7.67 0.14
N VAL A 134 20.96 7.69 -1.19
CA VAL A 134 19.64 7.44 -1.80
C VAL A 134 19.26 5.97 -1.64
N GLY A 135 20.19 5.05 -1.89
CA GLY A 135 19.99 3.62 -1.72
C GLY A 135 19.63 3.24 -0.29
N GLN A 136 20.37 3.76 0.69
CA GLN A 136 20.09 3.54 2.11
C GLN A 136 18.73 4.09 2.52
N THR A 137 18.36 5.30 2.06
CA THR A 137 17.06 5.91 2.34
C THR A 137 15.92 5.07 1.78
N LEU A 138 16.04 4.59 0.54
CA LEU A 138 15.02 3.72 -0.07
C LEU A 138 14.89 2.39 0.67
N SER A 139 16.00 1.73 1.00
CA SER A 139 15.99 0.48 1.78
C SER A 139 15.34 0.68 3.14
N PHE A 140 15.64 1.77 3.83
CA PHE A 140 15.01 2.14 5.09
C PHE A 140 13.49 2.31 4.93
N MET A 141 13.04 3.10 3.95
CA MET A 141 11.61 3.38 3.71
C MET A 141 10.81 2.12 3.36
N MET A 142 11.46 1.12 2.76
CA MET A 142 10.83 -0.15 2.34
C MET A 142 10.97 -1.27 3.37
N SER A 143 11.53 -1.00 4.55
CA SER A 143 11.74 -1.95 5.64
C SER A 143 10.65 -1.84 6.73
N TRP A 144 11.07 -1.73 7.99
CA TRP A 144 10.19 -1.69 9.18
C TRP A 144 9.11 -0.60 9.14
N PRO A 145 9.27 0.60 8.52
CA PRO A 145 8.18 1.57 8.43
C PRO A 145 6.93 1.01 7.73
N GLN A 146 7.11 0.06 6.81
CA GLN A 146 5.98 -0.61 6.14
C GLN A 146 5.19 -1.50 7.11
N ILE A 147 5.87 -2.07 8.10
CA ILE A 147 5.21 -2.86 9.16
C ILE A 147 4.33 -1.93 10.00
N VAL A 148 4.89 -0.80 10.43
CA VAL A 148 4.15 0.18 11.24
C VAL A 148 2.92 0.71 10.49
N THR A 149 3.12 1.20 9.26
CA THR A 149 2.01 1.74 8.45
C THR A 149 0.97 0.69 8.12
N GLY A 150 1.37 -0.57 7.93
CA GLY A 150 0.47 -1.69 7.72
C GLY A 150 -0.35 -2.01 8.97
N CYS A 151 0.27 -2.08 10.14
CA CYS A 151 -0.41 -2.31 11.42
C CYS A 151 -1.39 -1.17 11.76
N VAL A 152 -0.96 0.09 11.62
CA VAL A 152 -1.84 1.25 11.80
C VAL A 152 -2.99 1.22 10.81
N GLY A 153 -2.72 0.87 9.54
CA GLY A 153 -3.75 0.69 8.51
C GLY A 153 -4.81 -0.36 8.89
N ILE A 154 -4.41 -1.49 9.50
CA ILE A 154 -5.34 -2.52 9.99
C ILE A 154 -6.23 -1.95 11.10
N VAL A 155 -5.65 -1.21 12.05
CA VAL A 155 -6.40 -0.60 13.15
C VAL A 155 -7.40 0.43 12.61
N LEU A 156 -6.96 1.34 11.75
CA LEU A 156 -7.81 2.36 11.12
C LEU A 156 -8.95 1.73 10.32
N ALA A 157 -8.64 0.73 9.49
CA ALA A 157 -9.67 0.00 8.75
C ALA A 157 -10.67 -0.67 9.70
N GLY A 158 -10.21 -1.24 10.82
CA GLY A 158 -11.07 -1.84 11.83
C GLY A 158 -12.00 -0.86 12.52
N ILE A 159 -11.52 0.37 12.80
CA ILE A 159 -12.34 1.45 13.38
C ILE A 159 -13.42 1.88 12.39
N VAL A 160 -13.04 2.15 11.14
CA VAL A 160 -13.98 2.57 10.09
C VAL A 160 -15.00 1.47 9.81
N TRP A 161 -14.56 0.21 9.73
CA TRP A 161 -15.44 -0.93 9.46
C TRP A 161 -16.55 -1.11 10.51
N ARG A 162 -16.29 -0.75 11.76
CA ARG A 162 -17.30 -0.82 12.83
C ARG A 162 -18.37 0.28 12.74
N ARG A 163 -18.13 1.30 11.93
CA ARG A 163 -19.03 2.45 11.74
C ARG A 163 -19.87 2.34 10.46
N LEU A 164 -19.48 1.42 9.55
CA LEU A 164 -20.22 1.10 8.32
C LEU A 164 -21.22 -0.05 8.56
#